data_2cc021ff7b2dea7c5ec4eaba9d4c82d0
#
_entry.id   2cc021ff7b2dea7c5ec4eaba9d4c82d0
#
_cell.length_a   1.000
_cell.length_b   1.000
_cell.length_c   1.000
_cell.angle_alpha   90.00
_cell.angle_beta   90.00
_cell.angle_gamma   90.00
#
_symmetry.space_group_name_H-M   'P 1'
#
loop_
_entity.id
_entity.type
_entity.pdbx_description
1 polymer ?
#
loop_
_entity_poly.entity_id
_entity_poly.type
_entity_poly.pdbx_seq_one_letter_code
_entity_poly.pdbx_strand_id
1 'polypeptide(L)'
;HANDNVINAKGTQLSSDSSHQNVKLKRKVAIARFSNETQSGVSFLTNNSGDRIGKQASDILSARLTDTGYFLMFERIDGDKISSEQMLSSLKESGVSVDYLIVGSVSEFGRSTESDTGVFSRSKVQKAYAKVNVRLIEVSTGRIIHSEEGAGEALTETKKTMGVGSSAGFDQSLTDKAISAAISKLTSNLVENMTSNPWRSYLLAEQDGSYILAGGDSQGLRAGLSLRVFSNGVTIKNPQSGAMITLP
;
A
#
# COMPACT_ATOMS: atom_id res chain seq x y z
N HIS A 1 -41.60 13.43 -14.80
CA HIS A 1 -40.76 14.24 -15.68
C HIS A 1 -39.30 13.77 -15.45
N ALA A 2 -38.82 12.93 -16.36
CA ALA A 2 -37.41 12.57 -16.40
C ALA A 2 -36.66 13.83 -16.88
N ASN A 3 -35.72 14.30 -16.05
CA ASN A 3 -34.77 15.30 -16.50
C ASN A 3 -33.76 14.57 -17.41
N ASP A 4 -33.92 14.75 -18.70
CA ASP A 4 -32.92 14.43 -19.70
C ASP A 4 -31.75 15.41 -19.54
N ASN A 5 -30.93 15.18 -18.54
CA ASN A 5 -29.65 15.85 -18.47
C ASN A 5 -28.72 15.15 -19.47
N VAL A 6 -28.49 15.82 -20.59
CA VAL A 6 -27.43 15.46 -21.52
C VAL A 6 -26.11 15.52 -20.74
N ILE A 7 -25.64 14.36 -20.28
CA ILE A 7 -24.42 14.24 -19.52
C ILE A 7 -23.28 14.29 -20.53
N ASN A 8 -22.45 15.32 -20.42
CA ASN A 8 -21.20 15.37 -21.13
C ASN A 8 -20.32 14.27 -20.54
N ALA A 9 -20.19 13.14 -21.23
CA ALA A 9 -19.59 11.91 -20.70
C ALA A 9 -18.13 12.05 -20.28
N LYS A 10 -17.47 13.12 -20.74
CA LYS A 10 -16.04 13.31 -20.48
C LYS A 10 -15.81 13.85 -19.07
N GLY A 11 -15.24 13.00 -18.19
CA GLY A 11 -14.86 13.37 -16.83
C GLY A 11 -15.97 13.24 -15.78
N THR A 12 -17.08 12.61 -16.09
CA THR A 12 -18.16 12.35 -15.12
C THR A 12 -17.74 11.27 -14.13
N GLN A 13 -17.83 11.56 -12.83
CA GLN A 13 -17.49 10.63 -11.77
C GLN A 13 -18.64 9.65 -11.49
N LEU A 14 -18.27 8.41 -11.23
CA LEU A 14 -19.17 7.35 -10.80
C LEU A 14 -18.88 6.95 -9.35
N SER A 15 -19.90 6.72 -8.56
CA SER A 15 -19.75 6.08 -7.26
C SER A 15 -20.77 4.94 -7.09
N SER A 16 -20.38 3.91 -6.34
CA SER A 16 -21.27 2.81 -6.01
C SER A 16 -22.33 3.25 -4.99
N ASP A 17 -23.57 2.89 -5.23
CA ASP A 17 -24.61 2.94 -4.19
C ASP A 17 -24.48 1.68 -3.35
N SER A 18 -23.80 1.79 -2.22
CA SER A 18 -23.45 0.66 -1.36
C SER A 18 -24.62 0.07 -0.56
N SER A 19 -25.83 0.60 -0.75
CA SER A 19 -26.96 0.23 0.10
C SER A 19 -27.60 -1.13 -0.18
N HIS A 20 -27.32 -1.78 -1.33
CA HIS A 20 -28.05 -3.01 -1.71
C HIS A 20 -27.28 -4.14 -2.38
N GLN A 21 -25.97 -4.07 -2.51
CA GLN A 21 -25.20 -5.17 -3.13
C GLN A 21 -23.90 -5.45 -2.37
N ASN A 22 -23.72 -6.68 -1.90
CA ASN A 22 -22.50 -7.20 -1.29
C ASN A 22 -21.30 -7.31 -2.28
N VAL A 23 -21.21 -6.38 -3.22
CA VAL A 23 -20.12 -6.37 -4.20
C VAL A 23 -19.01 -5.47 -3.69
N LYS A 24 -17.85 -6.06 -3.42
CA LYS A 24 -16.65 -5.31 -3.09
C LYS A 24 -16.04 -4.74 -4.37
N LEU A 25 -16.22 -3.46 -4.61
CA LEU A 25 -15.54 -2.77 -5.68
C LEU A 25 -14.11 -2.41 -5.25
N LYS A 26 -13.14 -2.91 -6.00
CA LYS A 26 -11.72 -2.77 -5.67
C LYS A 26 -11.16 -1.43 -6.12
N ARG A 27 -10.41 -0.79 -5.24
CA ARG A 27 -9.64 0.41 -5.52
C ARG A 27 -8.27 0.02 -6.05
N LYS A 28 -7.72 0.84 -6.93
CA LYS A 28 -6.39 0.64 -7.51
C LYS A 28 -5.35 1.31 -6.61
N VAL A 29 -4.38 0.54 -6.16
CA VAL A 29 -3.32 1.01 -5.25
C VAL A 29 -1.96 0.64 -5.84
N ALA A 30 -1.11 1.65 -6.03
CA ALA A 30 0.30 1.42 -6.34
C ALA A 30 1.10 1.41 -5.04
N ILE A 31 2.03 0.48 -4.94
CA ILE A 31 2.99 0.42 -3.85
C ILE A 31 4.38 0.63 -4.42
N ALA A 32 5.11 1.60 -3.86
CA ALA A 32 6.51 1.79 -4.17
C ALA A 32 7.38 0.82 -3.37
N ARG A 33 8.55 0.47 -3.89
CA ARG A 33 9.55 -0.25 -3.12
C ARG A 33 9.91 0.56 -1.87
N PHE A 34 9.91 -0.10 -0.71
CA PHE A 34 10.28 0.55 0.53
C PHE A 34 11.79 0.80 0.56
N SER A 35 12.18 2.00 0.96
CA SER A 35 13.58 2.32 1.20
C SER A 35 14.06 1.64 2.49
N ASN A 36 15.34 1.29 2.53
CA ASN A 36 15.99 0.84 3.76
C ASN A 36 16.81 1.98 4.34
N GLU A 37 16.28 2.61 5.38
CA GLU A 37 16.93 3.73 6.08
C GLU A 37 17.86 3.27 7.20
N THR A 38 17.87 1.98 7.52
CA THR A 38 18.68 1.42 8.62
C THR A 38 20.17 1.46 8.34
N GLN A 39 20.57 1.64 7.09
CA GLN A 39 21.98 1.57 6.65
C GLN A 39 22.59 2.91 6.24
N SER A 40 21.97 4.04 6.58
CA SER A 40 22.47 5.37 6.21
C SER A 40 23.90 5.69 6.69
N GLY A 41 24.52 4.85 7.51
CA GLY A 41 25.89 5.01 7.99
C GLY A 41 26.90 3.95 7.53
N VAL A 42 26.49 2.86 6.89
CA VAL A 42 27.37 1.69 6.60
C VAL A 42 27.43 1.33 5.11
N SER A 43 26.78 2.08 4.25
CA SER A 43 26.40 1.69 2.89
C SER A 43 27.52 1.72 1.84
N PHE A 44 28.80 1.86 2.19
CA PHE A 44 29.83 1.83 1.16
C PHE A 44 30.34 0.44 0.78
N LEU A 45 29.94 -0.62 1.48
CA LEU A 45 30.55 -1.94 1.30
C LEU A 45 29.62 -3.12 1.02
N THR A 46 28.27 -2.95 1.03
CA THR A 46 27.36 -4.09 0.80
C THR A 46 26.14 -3.69 0.00
N ASN A 47 26.26 -3.74 -1.31
CA ASN A 47 25.23 -3.29 -2.26
C ASN A 47 23.96 -4.14 -2.36
N ASN A 48 23.84 -5.28 -1.71
CA ASN A 48 22.74 -6.22 -1.99
C ASN A 48 21.79 -6.56 -0.82
N SER A 49 22.21 -6.43 0.42
CA SER A 49 21.37 -6.87 1.55
C SER A 49 20.36 -5.82 2.01
N GLY A 50 20.68 -4.55 1.86
CA GLY A 50 19.79 -3.45 2.25
C GLY A 50 18.54 -3.34 1.41
N ASP A 51 18.70 -3.58 0.12
CA ASP A 51 17.60 -3.56 -0.86
C ASP A 51 16.57 -4.68 -0.64
N ARG A 52 17.02 -5.84 -0.14
CA ARG A 52 16.15 -6.98 0.15
C ARG A 52 15.12 -6.70 1.25
N ILE A 53 15.49 -6.01 2.31
CA ILE A 53 14.60 -5.73 3.46
C ILE A 53 13.48 -4.77 3.03
N GLY A 54 13.81 -3.73 2.29
CA GLY A 54 12.81 -2.81 1.76
C GLY A 54 11.85 -3.48 0.77
N LYS A 55 12.38 -4.29 -0.15
CA LYS A 55 11.55 -5.07 -1.08
C LYS A 55 10.64 -6.04 -0.32
N GLN A 56 11.17 -6.75 0.64
CA GLN A 56 10.43 -7.71 1.45
C GLN A 56 9.28 -7.03 2.22
N ALA A 57 9.51 -5.86 2.79
CA ALA A 57 8.46 -5.10 3.47
C ALA A 57 7.33 -4.71 2.51
N SER A 58 7.65 -4.21 1.32
CA SER A 58 6.64 -3.87 0.31
C SER A 58 5.89 -5.09 -0.20
N ASP A 59 6.56 -6.22 -0.39
CA ASP A 59 5.93 -7.48 -0.82
C ASP A 59 4.94 -8.01 0.24
N ILE A 60 5.31 -7.97 1.51
CA ILE A 60 4.43 -8.39 2.61
C ILE A 60 3.19 -7.49 2.68
N LEU A 61 3.36 -6.18 2.60
CA LEU A 61 2.23 -5.25 2.62
C LEU A 61 1.32 -5.45 1.42
N SER A 62 1.88 -5.60 0.23
CA SER A 62 1.12 -5.86 -0.99
C SER A 62 0.28 -7.13 -0.88
N ALA A 63 0.86 -8.22 -0.39
CA ALA A 63 0.14 -9.48 -0.15
C ALA A 63 -1.01 -9.28 0.84
N ARG A 64 -0.76 -8.61 1.97
CA ARG A 64 -1.77 -8.33 2.99
C ARG A 64 -2.94 -7.51 2.45
N LEU A 65 -2.67 -6.46 1.69
CA LEU A 65 -3.71 -5.63 1.09
C LEU A 65 -4.49 -6.38 0.02
N THR A 66 -3.82 -7.20 -0.78
CA THR A 66 -4.47 -8.08 -1.78
C THR A 66 -5.46 -9.04 -1.12
N ASP A 67 -5.05 -9.66 -0.02
CA ASP A 67 -5.86 -10.64 0.71
C ASP A 67 -7.15 -10.05 1.30
N THR A 68 -7.19 -8.75 1.54
CA THR A 68 -8.42 -8.06 2.00
C THR A 68 -9.55 -8.11 0.97
N GLY A 69 -9.23 -8.27 -0.31
CA GLY A 69 -10.18 -8.26 -1.41
C GLY A 69 -10.73 -6.86 -1.79
N TYR A 70 -10.25 -5.79 -1.17
CA TYR A 70 -10.68 -4.41 -1.44
C TYR A 70 -9.83 -3.67 -2.47
N PHE A 71 -8.67 -4.24 -2.85
CA PHE A 71 -7.67 -3.55 -3.65
C PHE A 71 -7.18 -4.37 -4.83
N LEU A 72 -6.88 -3.66 -5.93
CA LEU A 72 -5.99 -4.12 -6.99
C LEU A 72 -4.63 -3.48 -6.77
N MET A 73 -3.64 -4.31 -6.49
CA MET A 73 -2.29 -3.84 -6.20
C MET A 73 -1.45 -3.76 -7.47
N PHE A 74 -0.75 -2.63 -7.63
CA PHE A 74 0.19 -2.38 -8.71
C PHE A 74 1.57 -2.13 -8.10
N GLU A 75 2.56 -2.91 -8.52
CA GLU A 75 3.94 -2.72 -8.10
C GLU A 75 4.66 -1.75 -9.04
N ARG A 76 5.51 -0.90 -8.48
CA ARG A 76 6.44 -0.08 -9.25
C ARG A 76 7.86 -0.52 -8.98
N ILE A 77 8.55 -0.87 -10.06
CA ILE A 77 9.88 -1.48 -10.01
C ILE A 77 10.98 -0.44 -9.73
N ASP A 78 10.80 0.83 -10.09
CA ASP A 78 11.90 1.79 -10.19
C ASP A 78 11.93 2.87 -9.07
N GLY A 79 11.41 2.55 -7.89
CA GLY A 79 11.20 3.52 -6.80
C GLY A 79 12.42 3.92 -5.97
N ASP A 80 13.59 3.31 -6.14
CA ASP A 80 14.68 3.38 -5.15
C ASP A 80 15.38 4.75 -5.00
N LYS A 81 15.16 5.67 -5.94
CA LYS A 81 15.81 6.98 -5.93
C LYS A 81 14.89 8.13 -6.36
N ILE A 82 13.60 7.85 -6.49
CA ILE A 82 12.63 8.80 -7.03
C ILE A 82 11.82 9.40 -5.90
N SER A 83 11.72 10.73 -5.84
CA SER A 83 10.85 11.41 -4.87
C SER A 83 9.38 11.04 -5.10
N SER A 84 8.55 11.22 -4.07
CA SER A 84 7.09 10.99 -4.18
C SER A 84 6.46 11.80 -5.32
N GLU A 85 6.96 13.00 -5.60
CA GLU A 85 6.51 13.83 -6.72
C GLU A 85 6.87 13.22 -8.08
N GLN A 86 8.08 12.69 -8.22
CA GLN A 86 8.50 11.99 -9.44
C GLN A 86 7.71 10.70 -9.65
N MET A 87 7.38 9.98 -8.58
CA MET A 87 6.50 8.80 -8.64
C MET A 87 5.11 9.16 -9.13
N LEU A 88 4.52 10.23 -8.61
CA LEU A 88 3.22 10.73 -9.04
C LEU A 88 3.24 11.17 -10.51
N SER A 89 4.28 11.87 -10.94
CA SER A 89 4.47 12.27 -12.34
C SER A 89 4.57 11.07 -13.26
N SER A 90 5.39 10.09 -12.90
CA SER A 90 5.53 8.85 -13.68
C SER A 90 4.23 8.04 -13.75
N LEU A 91 3.40 8.03 -12.69
CA LEU A 91 2.08 7.40 -12.71
C LEU A 91 1.16 8.06 -13.74
N LYS A 92 1.17 9.39 -13.81
CA LYS A 92 0.40 10.14 -14.79
C LYS A 92 0.89 9.89 -16.22
N GLU A 93 2.19 9.83 -16.43
CA GLU A 93 2.81 9.59 -17.74
C GLU A 93 2.60 8.15 -18.24
N SER A 94 2.61 7.16 -17.35
CA SER A 94 2.43 5.76 -17.73
C SER A 94 1.00 5.39 -18.13
N GLY A 95 0.04 6.31 -17.96
CA GLY A 95 -1.38 6.07 -18.24
C GLY A 95 -2.03 5.07 -17.26
N VAL A 96 -1.32 4.61 -16.24
CA VAL A 96 -1.88 3.77 -15.19
C VAL A 96 -2.58 4.66 -14.17
N SER A 97 -3.91 4.64 -14.20
CA SER A 97 -4.71 5.35 -13.22
C SER A 97 -4.82 4.51 -11.96
N VAL A 98 -4.26 5.02 -10.85
CA VAL A 98 -4.43 4.44 -9.51
C VAL A 98 -5.03 5.49 -8.57
N ASP A 99 -5.75 5.02 -7.55
CA ASP A 99 -6.41 5.89 -6.58
C ASP A 99 -5.44 6.34 -5.49
N TYR A 100 -4.58 5.43 -5.05
CA TYR A 100 -3.64 5.65 -3.96
C TYR A 100 -2.23 5.15 -4.30
N LEU A 101 -1.25 5.84 -3.73
CA LEU A 101 0.15 5.44 -3.75
C LEU A 101 0.62 5.25 -2.30
N ILE A 102 1.19 4.08 -1.99
CA ILE A 102 1.83 3.81 -0.72
C ILE A 102 3.34 3.91 -0.89
N VAL A 103 3.96 4.75 -0.06
CA VAL A 103 5.41 4.91 0.02
C VAL A 103 5.83 4.56 1.44
N GLY A 104 6.89 3.82 1.59
CA GLY A 104 7.35 3.40 2.91
C GLY A 104 8.85 3.26 3.03
N SER A 105 9.28 3.03 4.26
CA SER A 105 10.66 2.73 4.59
C SER A 105 10.75 1.77 5.76
N VAL A 106 11.81 0.98 5.81
CA VAL A 106 12.24 0.27 7.01
C VAL A 106 13.24 1.18 7.71
N SER A 107 12.84 1.79 8.83
CA SER A 107 13.65 2.79 9.54
C SER A 107 14.58 2.17 10.57
N GLU A 108 14.16 1.05 11.16
CA GLU A 108 14.97 0.31 12.11
C GLU A 108 14.87 -1.19 11.84
N PHE A 109 15.98 -1.87 11.97
CA PHE A 109 16.04 -3.31 11.90
C PHE A 109 17.20 -3.80 12.77
N GLY A 110 16.95 -4.78 13.64
CA GLY A 110 17.96 -5.32 14.52
C GLY A 110 17.80 -6.82 14.73
N ARG A 111 18.91 -7.46 15.09
CA ARG A 111 18.99 -8.86 15.48
C ARG A 111 19.77 -8.96 16.77
N SER A 112 19.33 -9.83 17.68
CA SER A 112 20.08 -10.16 18.87
C SER A 112 20.02 -11.66 19.16
N THR A 113 21.04 -12.17 19.82
CA THR A 113 21.09 -13.54 20.30
C THR A 113 21.52 -13.49 21.76
N GLU A 114 20.68 -14.02 22.62
CA GLU A 114 20.94 -14.21 24.04
C GLU A 114 21.15 -15.69 24.29
N SER A 115 22.21 -16.04 25.01
CA SER A 115 22.54 -17.43 25.37
C SER A 115 22.66 -17.54 26.87
N ASP A 116 21.91 -18.46 27.45
CA ASP A 116 22.09 -18.85 28.85
C ASP A 116 22.68 -20.26 28.93
N THR A 117 23.71 -20.43 29.75
CA THR A 117 24.43 -21.67 29.86
C THR A 117 24.37 -22.14 31.32
N GLY A 118 23.50 -23.11 31.58
CA GLY A 118 23.50 -23.85 32.84
C GLY A 118 24.44 -25.06 32.81
N VAL A 119 24.59 -25.71 33.95
CA VAL A 119 25.51 -26.89 34.10
C VAL A 119 25.08 -28.05 33.17
N PHE A 120 23.79 -28.23 32.94
CA PHE A 120 23.24 -29.32 32.13
C PHE A 120 22.33 -28.86 31.00
N SER A 121 22.14 -27.56 30.86
CA SER A 121 21.26 -27.00 29.82
C SER A 121 21.83 -25.73 29.22
N ARG A 122 21.57 -25.54 27.93
CA ARG A 122 21.84 -24.29 27.23
C ARG A 122 20.56 -23.85 26.55
N SER A 123 20.16 -22.62 26.78
CA SER A 123 19.11 -21.96 26.02
C SER A 123 19.69 -20.85 25.15
N LYS A 124 19.16 -20.71 23.96
CA LYS A 124 19.52 -19.67 23.01
C LYS A 124 18.24 -19.00 22.55
N VAL A 125 18.12 -17.71 22.79
CA VAL A 125 17.02 -16.89 22.33
C VAL A 125 17.52 -15.99 21.22
N GLN A 126 16.93 -16.11 20.06
CA GLN A 126 17.16 -15.22 18.92
C GLN A 126 15.99 -14.28 18.78
N LYS A 127 16.26 -13.00 18.58
CA LYS A 127 15.26 -11.95 18.37
C LYS A 127 15.54 -11.19 17.08
N ALA A 128 14.51 -10.80 16.39
CA ALA A 128 14.55 -9.79 15.34
C ALA A 128 13.54 -8.69 15.67
N TYR A 129 13.90 -7.48 15.31
CA TYR A 129 13.09 -6.29 15.51
C TYR A 129 13.06 -5.49 14.22
N ALA A 130 11.91 -4.96 13.86
CA ALA A 130 11.74 -4.09 12.70
C ALA A 130 10.81 -2.94 13.01
N LYS A 131 11.10 -1.78 12.43
CA LYS A 131 10.22 -0.62 12.42
C LYS A 131 10.00 -0.17 10.99
N VAL A 132 8.74 0.01 10.61
CA VAL A 132 8.31 0.34 9.27
C VAL A 132 7.48 1.61 9.31
N ASN A 133 7.80 2.56 8.44
CA ASN A 133 7.03 3.78 8.22
C ASN A 133 6.29 3.70 6.89
N VAL A 134 5.06 4.19 6.85
CA VAL A 134 4.28 4.30 5.62
C VAL A 134 3.64 5.67 5.50
N ARG A 135 3.50 6.12 4.26
CA ARG A 135 2.71 7.29 3.87
C ARG A 135 1.74 6.87 2.79
N LEU A 136 0.49 7.24 2.96
CA LEU A 136 -0.58 7.03 2.00
C LEU A 136 -0.85 8.32 1.25
N ILE A 137 -0.69 8.32 -0.05
CA ILE A 137 -0.85 9.47 -0.92
C ILE A 137 -2.09 9.26 -1.79
N GLU A 138 -3.00 10.22 -1.78
CA GLU A 138 -4.10 10.29 -2.73
C GLU A 138 -3.58 10.82 -4.07
N VAL A 139 -3.63 10.01 -5.12
CA VAL A 139 -2.97 10.33 -6.39
C VAL A 139 -3.63 11.51 -7.11
N SER A 140 -4.94 11.65 -7.00
CA SER A 140 -5.69 12.73 -7.65
C SER A 140 -5.28 14.13 -7.16
N THR A 141 -4.94 14.25 -5.87
CA THR A 141 -4.58 15.51 -5.22
C THR A 141 -3.09 15.64 -4.92
N GLY A 142 -2.36 14.53 -4.87
CA GLY A 142 -0.97 14.47 -4.40
C GLY A 142 -0.81 14.64 -2.88
N ARG A 143 -1.91 14.65 -2.13
CA ARG A 143 -1.88 14.85 -0.68
C ARG A 143 -1.52 13.56 0.06
N ILE A 144 -0.70 13.69 1.10
CA ILE A 144 -0.53 12.64 2.11
C ILE A 144 -1.77 12.67 3.00
N ILE A 145 -2.58 11.62 2.94
CA ILE A 145 -3.82 11.51 3.70
C ILE A 145 -3.67 10.70 4.98
N HIS A 146 -2.60 9.92 5.09
CA HIS A 146 -2.27 9.14 6.28
C HIS A 146 -0.77 8.88 6.35
N SER A 147 -0.23 8.87 7.56
CA SER A 147 1.17 8.52 7.84
C SER A 147 1.22 7.79 9.17
N GLU A 148 1.91 6.66 9.20
CA GLU A 148 1.96 5.79 10.38
C GLU A 148 3.27 5.03 10.46
N GLU A 149 3.67 4.70 11.68
CA GLU A 149 4.80 3.87 12.01
C GLU A 149 4.35 2.63 12.76
N GLY A 150 4.87 1.47 12.39
CA GLY A 150 4.63 0.21 13.08
C GLY A 150 5.95 -0.44 13.47
N ALA A 151 6.02 -0.97 14.68
CA ALA A 151 7.14 -1.76 15.15
C ALA A 151 6.71 -3.21 15.40
N GLY A 152 7.59 -4.15 15.09
CA GLY A 152 7.35 -5.56 15.27
C GLY A 152 8.57 -6.30 15.75
N GLU A 153 8.34 -7.34 16.52
CA GLU A 153 9.37 -8.26 17.04
C GLU A 153 9.01 -9.70 16.73
N ALA A 154 10.02 -10.52 16.54
CA ALA A 154 9.89 -11.97 16.47
C ALA A 154 11.02 -12.61 17.26
N LEU A 155 10.72 -13.73 17.89
CA LEU A 155 11.71 -14.46 18.68
C LEU A 155 11.61 -15.98 18.45
N THR A 156 12.73 -16.65 18.58
CA THR A 156 12.83 -18.11 18.59
C THR A 156 13.71 -18.55 19.74
N GLU A 157 13.22 -19.49 20.52
CA GLU A 157 13.99 -20.10 21.62
C GLU A 157 14.38 -21.52 21.24
N THR A 158 15.67 -21.82 21.36
CA THR A 158 16.21 -23.15 21.18
C THR A 158 16.83 -23.64 22.48
N LYS A 159 16.35 -24.78 22.98
CA LYS A 159 16.88 -25.42 24.21
C LYS A 159 17.69 -26.65 23.85
N LYS A 160 18.87 -26.78 24.46
CA LYS A 160 19.66 -28.02 24.42
C LYS A 160 19.79 -28.57 25.85
N THR A 161 19.49 -29.85 26.02
CA THR A 161 19.64 -30.57 27.25
C THR A 161 20.62 -31.72 27.05
N MET A 162 21.62 -31.84 27.88
CA MET A 162 22.63 -32.91 27.85
C MET A 162 23.35 -33.06 26.48
N GLY A 163 23.62 -31.96 25.79
CA GLY A 163 24.38 -31.96 24.54
C GLY A 163 23.60 -32.41 23.31
N VAL A 164 22.33 -32.79 23.45
CA VAL A 164 21.45 -33.17 22.35
C VAL A 164 20.57 -31.96 21.93
N GLY A 165 20.54 -31.65 20.68
CA GLY A 165 19.77 -30.53 20.11
C GLY A 165 20.52 -29.86 18.95
N SER A 166 19.82 -29.14 18.07
CA SER A 166 20.43 -28.47 16.93
C SER A 166 21.17 -27.19 17.35
N SER A 167 22.38 -26.99 16.84
CA SER A 167 23.06 -25.69 16.87
C SER A 167 22.90 -25.04 15.52
N ALA A 168 21.78 -24.35 15.31
CA ALA A 168 21.59 -23.57 14.11
C ALA A 168 22.24 -22.17 14.24
N GLY A 169 22.67 -21.60 13.12
CA GLY A 169 22.97 -20.18 13.01
C GLY A 169 21.73 -19.31 13.32
N PHE A 170 21.77 -18.02 12.95
CA PHE A 170 20.61 -17.16 13.11
C PHE A 170 19.45 -17.65 12.22
N ASP A 171 18.25 -17.73 12.79
CA ASP A 171 17.06 -18.10 12.04
C ASP A 171 16.62 -16.93 11.14
N GLN A 172 16.85 -17.08 9.85
CA GLN A 172 16.53 -16.05 8.86
C GLN A 172 15.01 -15.76 8.76
N SER A 173 14.16 -16.71 9.15
CA SER A 173 12.71 -16.53 9.16
C SER A 173 12.25 -15.46 10.17
N LEU A 174 13.05 -15.16 11.18
CA LEU A 174 12.76 -14.12 12.17
C LEU A 174 12.72 -12.72 11.55
N THR A 175 13.53 -12.47 10.53
CA THR A 175 13.49 -11.20 9.77
C THR A 175 12.10 -10.97 9.15
N ASP A 176 11.60 -11.97 8.44
CA ASP A 176 10.26 -11.92 7.84
C ASP A 176 9.17 -11.73 8.87
N LYS A 177 9.26 -12.47 9.98
CA LYS A 177 8.27 -12.39 11.05
C LYS A 177 8.26 -11.03 11.74
N ALA A 178 9.41 -10.42 11.97
CA ALA A 178 9.50 -9.09 12.57
C ALA A 178 8.93 -8.00 11.66
N ILE A 179 9.27 -8.02 10.37
CA ILE A 179 8.71 -7.11 9.36
C ILE A 179 7.21 -7.33 9.23
N SER A 180 6.77 -8.58 9.16
CA SER A 180 5.36 -8.94 9.08
C SER A 180 4.56 -8.45 10.29
N ALA A 181 5.12 -8.56 11.49
CA ALA A 181 4.51 -8.04 12.71
C ALA A 181 4.39 -6.50 12.70
N ALA A 182 5.43 -5.80 12.23
CA ALA A 182 5.40 -4.35 12.06
C ALA A 182 4.29 -3.92 11.07
N ILE A 183 4.23 -4.57 9.91
CA ILE A 183 3.24 -4.28 8.87
C ILE A 183 1.82 -4.60 9.33
N SER A 184 1.63 -5.66 10.11
CA SER A 184 0.30 -6.01 10.66
C SER A 184 -0.31 -4.89 11.46
N LYS A 185 0.49 -4.10 12.15
CA LYS A 185 0.00 -2.95 12.93
C LYS A 185 -0.47 -1.79 12.05
N LEU A 186 0.03 -1.68 10.84
CA LEU A 186 -0.30 -0.62 9.89
C LEU A 186 -1.51 -0.95 9.01
N THR A 187 -1.74 -2.22 8.74
CA THR A 187 -2.65 -2.67 7.68
C THR A 187 -4.08 -2.20 7.91
N SER A 188 -4.61 -2.32 9.13
CA SER A 188 -5.99 -1.93 9.44
C SER A 188 -6.26 -0.45 9.15
N ASN A 189 -5.37 0.43 9.58
CA ASN A 189 -5.51 1.86 9.39
C ASN A 189 -5.34 2.27 7.92
N LEU A 190 -4.46 1.60 7.18
CA LEU A 190 -4.35 1.80 5.74
C LEU A 190 -5.64 1.41 5.02
N VAL A 191 -6.20 0.26 5.34
CA VAL A 191 -7.49 -0.20 4.77
C VAL A 191 -8.59 0.79 5.09
N GLU A 192 -8.72 1.22 6.34
CA GLU A 192 -9.73 2.18 6.76
C GLU A 192 -9.61 3.51 6.00
N ASN A 193 -8.42 4.07 5.92
CA ASN A 193 -8.19 5.33 5.20
C ASN A 193 -8.47 5.23 3.70
N MET A 194 -8.17 4.09 3.07
CA MET A 194 -8.45 3.89 1.65
C MET A 194 -9.91 3.54 1.34
N THR A 195 -10.66 3.03 2.31
CA THR A 195 -12.06 2.60 2.12
C THR A 195 -13.09 3.53 2.73
N SER A 196 -12.66 4.55 3.48
CA SER A 196 -13.55 5.53 4.12
C SER A 196 -14.38 6.34 3.13
N ASN A 197 -13.82 6.64 1.97
CA ASN A 197 -14.54 7.29 0.88
C ASN A 197 -15.23 6.25 -0.01
N PRO A 198 -16.41 6.55 -0.56
CA PRO A 198 -17.07 5.68 -1.54
C PRO A 198 -16.14 5.38 -2.72
N TRP A 199 -16.28 4.19 -3.27
CA TRP A 199 -15.59 3.85 -4.51
C TRP A 199 -16.04 4.78 -5.64
N ARG A 200 -15.09 5.26 -6.43
CA ARG A 200 -15.32 6.18 -7.55
C ARG A 200 -14.59 5.71 -8.80
N SER A 201 -15.17 6.03 -9.93
CA SER A 201 -14.54 5.88 -11.24
C SER A 201 -15.06 6.99 -12.18
N TYR A 202 -14.77 6.87 -13.46
CA TYR A 202 -15.07 7.89 -14.45
C TYR A 202 -15.77 7.28 -15.67
N LEU A 203 -16.69 8.05 -16.26
CA LEU A 203 -17.12 7.83 -17.62
C LEU A 203 -16.07 8.42 -18.56
N LEU A 204 -15.48 7.58 -19.39
CA LEU A 204 -14.40 7.98 -20.29
C LEU A 204 -14.93 8.52 -21.63
N ALA A 205 -15.95 7.88 -22.15
CA ALA A 205 -16.53 8.21 -23.45
C ALA A 205 -17.96 7.70 -23.56
N GLU A 206 -18.69 8.24 -24.50
CA GLU A 206 -19.93 7.69 -25.04
C GLU A 206 -19.67 7.19 -26.45
N GLN A 207 -20.10 5.99 -26.75
CA GLN A 207 -19.99 5.39 -28.07
C GLN A 207 -21.27 4.59 -28.38
N ASP A 208 -21.92 4.94 -29.45
CA ASP A 208 -23.14 4.25 -29.97
C ASP A 208 -24.23 4.08 -28.89
N GLY A 209 -24.45 5.11 -28.07
CA GLY A 209 -25.44 5.10 -26.99
C GLY A 209 -25.07 4.29 -25.78
N SER A 210 -23.83 3.85 -25.71
CA SER A 210 -23.23 3.15 -24.54
C SER A 210 -22.10 3.98 -23.93
N TYR A 211 -21.93 3.86 -22.62
CA TYR A 211 -20.87 4.56 -21.89
C TYR A 211 -19.69 3.63 -21.60
N ILE A 212 -18.49 4.13 -21.83
CA ILE A 212 -17.24 3.43 -21.50
C ILE A 212 -16.79 3.88 -20.11
N LEU A 213 -16.64 2.91 -19.20
CA LEU A 213 -16.23 3.14 -17.82
C LEU A 213 -14.72 2.97 -17.66
N ALA A 214 -14.13 3.74 -16.76
CA ALA A 214 -12.74 3.52 -16.32
C ALA A 214 -12.68 2.40 -15.29
N GLY A 215 -12.87 1.16 -15.74
CA GLY A 215 -12.83 -0.03 -14.89
C GLY A 215 -13.51 -1.21 -15.55
N GLY A 216 -13.44 -2.36 -14.90
CA GLY A 216 -14.00 -3.60 -15.45
C GLY A 216 -14.11 -4.70 -14.40
N ASP A 217 -14.19 -5.93 -14.86
CA ASP A 217 -14.36 -7.12 -14.03
C ASP A 217 -13.30 -7.27 -12.96
N SER A 218 -12.07 -6.86 -13.25
CA SER A 218 -10.95 -6.91 -12.29
C SER A 218 -11.19 -6.07 -11.04
N GLN A 219 -11.98 -4.99 -11.17
CA GLN A 219 -12.39 -4.17 -10.03
C GLN A 219 -13.70 -4.64 -9.38
N GLY A 220 -14.32 -5.69 -9.89
CA GLY A 220 -15.59 -6.22 -9.40
C GLY A 220 -16.82 -5.61 -10.05
N LEU A 221 -16.68 -4.81 -11.12
CA LEU A 221 -17.79 -4.32 -11.91
C LEU A 221 -18.44 -5.49 -12.65
N ARG A 222 -19.76 -5.58 -12.57
CA ARG A 222 -20.56 -6.64 -13.23
C ARG A 222 -21.82 -6.06 -13.79
N ALA A 223 -22.39 -6.75 -14.80
CA ALA A 223 -23.71 -6.45 -15.29
C ALA A 223 -24.74 -6.52 -14.14
N GLY A 224 -25.65 -5.55 -14.11
CA GLY A 224 -26.69 -5.44 -13.07
C GLY A 224 -26.29 -4.59 -11.85
N LEU A 225 -25.04 -4.11 -11.76
CA LEU A 225 -24.67 -3.12 -10.75
C LEU A 225 -25.29 -1.77 -11.04
N SER A 226 -25.89 -1.17 -10.00
CA SER A 226 -26.36 0.21 -10.06
C SER A 226 -25.26 1.17 -9.63
N LEU A 227 -24.99 2.16 -10.45
CA LEU A 227 -24.00 3.21 -10.19
C LEU A 227 -24.69 4.57 -10.20
N ARG A 228 -24.29 5.44 -9.27
CA ARG A 228 -24.70 6.85 -9.32
C ARG A 228 -23.74 7.64 -10.20
N VAL A 229 -24.30 8.41 -11.09
CA VAL A 229 -23.53 9.29 -11.97
C VAL A 229 -23.61 10.72 -11.43
N PHE A 230 -22.46 11.34 -11.27
CA PHE A 230 -22.34 12.73 -10.84
C PHE A 230 -21.77 13.56 -11.98
N SER A 231 -22.36 14.72 -12.25
CA SER A 231 -21.75 15.71 -13.12
C SER A 231 -20.57 16.36 -12.41
N ASN A 232 -19.54 16.71 -13.17
CA ASN A 232 -18.49 17.55 -12.62
C ASN A 232 -19.09 18.88 -12.15
N GLY A 233 -18.73 19.31 -10.95
CA GLY A 233 -19.11 20.62 -10.44
C GLY A 233 -18.41 21.76 -11.19
N VAL A 234 -18.72 22.97 -10.81
CA VAL A 234 -18.13 24.18 -11.40
C VAL A 234 -16.64 24.22 -11.11
N THR A 235 -15.84 24.42 -12.16
CA THR A 235 -14.40 24.61 -12.01
C THR A 235 -14.11 26.08 -11.78
N ILE A 236 -13.45 26.41 -10.65
CA ILE A 236 -13.02 27.73 -10.27
C ILE A 236 -11.51 27.81 -10.18
N LYS A 237 -10.96 28.98 -10.47
CA LYS A 237 -9.54 29.23 -10.29
C LYS A 237 -9.28 29.69 -8.85
N ASN A 238 -8.39 28.98 -8.14
CA ASN A 238 -7.94 29.42 -6.84
C ASN A 238 -7.07 30.69 -7.00
N PRO A 239 -7.46 31.83 -6.42
CA PRO A 239 -6.73 33.07 -6.61
C PRO A 239 -5.34 33.07 -5.94
N GLN A 240 -5.11 32.22 -4.92
CA GLN A 240 -3.82 32.14 -4.23
C GLN A 240 -2.80 31.29 -4.99
N SER A 241 -3.21 30.15 -5.53
CA SER A 241 -2.30 29.17 -6.16
C SER A 241 -2.38 29.20 -7.69
N GLY A 242 -3.39 29.82 -8.26
CA GLY A 242 -3.68 29.75 -9.70
C GLY A 242 -4.22 28.39 -10.17
N ALA A 243 -4.32 27.42 -9.26
CA ALA A 243 -4.82 26.08 -9.58
C ALA A 243 -6.31 26.07 -9.89
N MET A 244 -6.72 25.25 -10.84
CA MET A 244 -8.12 25.00 -11.13
C MET A 244 -8.68 23.99 -10.13
N ILE A 245 -9.76 24.34 -9.47
CA ILE A 245 -10.44 23.50 -8.48
C ILE A 245 -11.85 23.22 -9.01
N THR A 246 -12.18 21.94 -9.12
CA THR A 246 -13.56 21.54 -9.46
C THR A 246 -14.32 21.30 -8.16
N LEU A 247 -15.37 22.04 -7.95
CA LEU A 247 -16.26 21.87 -6.80
C LEU A 247 -17.10 20.58 -6.98
N PRO A 248 -17.42 19.88 -5.88
CA PRO A 248 -18.24 18.68 -5.93
C PRO A 248 -19.68 18.96 -6.37
#